data_a0e71d7c58f3d277f4cc700f45bccabe
#
_entry.id   a0e71d7c58f3d277f4cc700f45bccabe
#
_cell.length_a   1.000
_cell.length_b   1.000
_cell.length_c   1.000
_cell.angle_alpha   90.00
_cell.angle_beta   90.00
_cell.angle_gamma   90.00
#
_symmetry.space_group_name_H-M   'P 1'
#
loop_
_entity.id
_entity.type
_entity.pdbx_description
1 polymer ?
#
loop_
_entity_poly.entity_id
_entity_poly.type
_entity_poly.pdbx_seq_one_letter_code
_entity_poly.pdbx_strand_id
1 'polypeptide(L)'
;TELLAQKAAFLFQTNQCREPQKILAISFKTDAAQNLKERVEKRCGTDIKGRFVSMTYDAFAKNILDHFLYALPDELRPATDYLVNDPDIIDAAFHCAGFKNPNGFTQSRLKTEYDDILSRISLPLTGDGLGHKVWPLLLKGFNGNKATLTFKMIMMLAMYIIETNPYIKQALQMTYSFVFLDEFQDTTAIQYAFVKECFWNSGTKVTSVGDNKQRIMVWAGAVKTIFNDFYRELNPKCIRLIMNHRSAPRLVALQKAMYESLKEKATEVCASGNWAEDDGNIALFIADNEQLEAAAVSKDILLKISNGVEPHDICILCKQKPQDYASAIIEELEKHGVRARIETGYQDLIKEPIVDLFIKFMICADSRKHPNEWTFIEELLVELWGISGMRENDTFDEMQRKLSAVVNVVKKNIQQKLDTEQWHSTLNSIIDFFGIGNIKAKFPAYKQGTYFMNVINQFESLFFEEYVAAHGVWNLAIENFRGDHSVPIMTIHKSKGLEYNAVYFIGLEDSAFWNFRNQPDEDRCTFFVALSRAKASVTFTFCKKRTGMKCPMQRHNAINEFFDLLQRPGIAEVKRFQNR
;
A
#
# COMPACT_ATOMS: atom_id res chain seq x y z
N THR A 1 1.49 0.76 14.08
CA THR A 1 2.41 -0.34 13.66
C THR A 1 3.48 -0.60 14.73
N GLU A 2 4.27 0.39 15.17
CA GLU A 2 5.38 0.19 16.14
C GLU A 2 4.92 -0.41 17.48
N LEU A 3 3.80 0.06 18.04
CA LEU A 3 3.22 -0.49 19.27
C LEU A 3 2.90 -2.00 19.13
N LEU A 4 2.38 -2.41 17.96
CA LEU A 4 2.07 -3.81 17.69
C LEU A 4 3.34 -4.64 17.58
N ALA A 5 4.40 -4.11 16.99
CA ALA A 5 5.70 -4.78 16.92
C ALA A 5 6.30 -5.00 18.31
N GLN A 6 6.28 -3.99 19.17
CA GLN A 6 6.72 -4.11 20.56
C GLN A 6 5.87 -5.09 21.36
N LYS A 7 4.53 -5.07 21.16
CA LYS A 7 3.63 -6.01 21.80
C LYS A 7 3.89 -7.44 21.36
N ALA A 8 4.15 -7.69 20.07
CA ALA A 8 4.50 -9.03 19.57
C ALA A 8 5.81 -9.53 20.22
N ALA A 9 6.85 -8.68 20.24
CA ALA A 9 8.11 -9.02 20.89
C ALA A 9 7.93 -9.35 22.36
N PHE A 10 7.17 -8.54 23.10
CA PHE A 10 6.84 -8.81 24.50
C PHE A 10 6.14 -10.15 24.70
N LEU A 11 5.13 -10.48 23.87
CA LEU A 11 4.37 -11.72 23.96
C LEU A 11 5.24 -12.97 23.69
N PHE A 12 6.20 -12.88 22.79
CA PHE A 12 7.15 -13.95 22.54
C PHE A 12 8.18 -14.08 23.66
N GLN A 13 8.83 -12.98 24.03
CA GLN A 13 9.88 -12.95 25.05
C GLN A 13 9.38 -13.37 26.45
N THR A 14 8.13 -13.04 26.79
CA THR A 14 7.51 -13.45 28.06
C THR A 14 6.78 -14.78 27.99
N ASN A 15 6.90 -15.50 26.87
CA ASN A 15 6.24 -16.80 26.63
C ASN A 15 4.70 -16.78 26.84
N GLN A 16 4.07 -15.61 26.61
CA GLN A 16 2.60 -15.54 26.64
C GLN A 16 1.99 -16.10 25.35
N CYS A 17 2.68 -15.95 24.21
CA CYS A 17 2.39 -16.72 23.00
C CYS A 17 3.30 -17.95 23.00
N ARG A 18 2.79 -19.07 23.48
CA ARG A 18 3.55 -20.33 23.64
C ARG A 18 3.64 -21.09 22.31
N GLU A 19 4.69 -21.89 22.13
CA GLU A 19 4.73 -22.83 21.02
C GLU A 19 3.65 -23.91 21.17
N PRO A 20 3.02 -24.33 20.05
CA PRO A 20 3.19 -23.91 18.65
C PRO A 20 2.31 -22.72 18.22
N GLN A 21 1.75 -21.97 19.17
CA GLN A 21 0.84 -20.87 18.89
C GLN A 21 1.52 -19.73 18.12
N LYS A 22 0.71 -19.00 17.35
CA LYS A 22 1.13 -17.90 16.48
C LYS A 22 0.39 -16.61 16.82
N ILE A 23 0.99 -15.51 16.41
CA ILE A 23 0.35 -14.19 16.35
C ILE A 23 -0.05 -13.92 14.90
N LEU A 24 -1.31 -13.61 14.66
CA LEU A 24 -1.81 -13.16 13.36
C LEU A 24 -1.97 -11.64 13.38
N ALA A 25 -1.32 -10.95 12.46
CA ALA A 25 -1.52 -9.52 12.24
C ALA A 25 -2.22 -9.31 10.88
N ILE A 26 -3.31 -8.57 10.90
CA ILE A 26 -4.10 -8.28 9.70
C ILE A 26 -4.13 -6.77 9.50
N SER A 27 -3.85 -6.34 8.27
CA SER A 27 -3.86 -4.94 7.84
C SER A 27 -4.70 -4.76 6.59
N PHE A 28 -5.15 -3.55 6.34
CA PHE A 28 -5.88 -3.24 5.11
C PHE A 28 -4.98 -3.25 3.87
N LYS A 29 -3.71 -2.81 4.01
CA LYS A 29 -2.73 -2.71 2.93
C LYS A 29 -1.59 -3.70 3.10
N THR A 30 -1.08 -4.23 1.99
CA THR A 30 0.09 -5.11 1.94
C THR A 30 1.31 -4.46 2.57
N ASP A 31 1.56 -3.17 2.29
CA ASP A 31 2.68 -2.41 2.86
C ASP A 31 2.67 -2.36 4.38
N ALA A 32 1.49 -2.14 4.97
CA ALA A 32 1.35 -2.10 6.43
C ALA A 32 1.64 -3.47 7.04
N ALA A 33 1.16 -4.54 6.39
CA ALA A 33 1.41 -5.91 6.82
C ALA A 33 2.90 -6.26 6.75
N GLN A 34 3.56 -5.92 5.64
CA GLN A 34 4.98 -6.19 5.44
C GLN A 34 5.86 -5.39 6.42
N ASN A 35 5.59 -4.08 6.58
CA ASN A 35 6.31 -3.21 7.51
C ASN A 35 6.20 -3.72 8.97
N LEU A 36 5.01 -4.18 9.37
CA LEU A 36 4.83 -4.75 10.70
C LEU A 36 5.63 -6.04 10.87
N LYS A 37 5.65 -6.92 9.86
CA LYS A 37 6.43 -8.16 9.86
C LYS A 37 7.92 -7.87 10.03
N GLU A 38 8.47 -6.99 9.21
CA GLU A 38 9.90 -6.61 9.26
C GLU A 38 10.31 -6.02 10.61
N ARG A 39 9.46 -5.16 11.20
CA ARG A 39 9.70 -4.60 12.53
C ARG A 39 9.74 -5.67 13.62
N VAL A 40 8.88 -6.67 13.54
CA VAL A 40 8.86 -7.77 14.50
C VAL A 40 10.09 -8.67 14.30
N GLU A 41 10.43 -9.03 13.07
CA GLU A 41 11.61 -9.83 12.74
C GLU A 41 12.92 -9.14 13.19
N LYS A 42 13.03 -7.84 12.95
CA LYS A 42 14.19 -7.04 13.42
C LYS A 42 14.36 -7.06 14.95
N ARG A 43 13.24 -7.16 15.71
CA ARG A 43 13.27 -7.15 17.18
C ARG A 43 13.48 -8.51 17.81
N CYS A 44 12.96 -9.54 17.20
CA CYS A 44 12.90 -10.88 17.77
C CYS A 44 13.92 -11.86 17.16
N GLY A 45 14.58 -11.45 16.07
CA GLY A 45 15.48 -12.32 15.33
C GLY A 45 14.74 -13.40 14.53
N THR A 46 15.48 -14.38 14.06
CA THR A 46 15.00 -15.49 13.22
C THR A 46 14.21 -16.55 13.99
N ASP A 47 14.34 -16.60 15.32
CA ASP A 47 13.75 -17.63 16.18
C ASP A 47 12.21 -17.66 16.14
N ILE A 48 11.60 -16.54 15.74
CA ILE A 48 10.15 -16.43 15.59
C ILE A 48 9.67 -16.70 14.16
N LYS A 49 10.57 -17.11 13.24
CA LYS A 49 10.21 -17.34 11.83
C LYS A 49 9.04 -18.33 11.75
N GLY A 50 7.95 -17.89 11.11
CA GLY A 50 6.70 -18.67 10.99
C GLY A 50 5.73 -18.59 12.19
N ARG A 51 6.11 -17.94 13.31
CA ARG A 51 5.21 -17.72 14.46
C ARG A 51 4.51 -16.37 14.44
N PHE A 52 5.08 -15.38 13.76
CA PHE A 52 4.43 -14.10 13.47
C PHE A 52 3.98 -14.09 12.02
N VAL A 53 2.66 -14.08 11.82
CA VAL A 53 2.03 -14.10 10.49
C VAL A 53 1.38 -12.75 10.26
N SER A 54 1.80 -12.04 9.22
CA SER A 54 1.27 -10.71 8.87
C SER A 54 0.81 -10.68 7.43
N MET A 55 -0.44 -10.28 7.19
CA MET A 55 -1.05 -10.26 5.86
C MET A 55 -2.25 -9.30 5.80
N THR A 56 -2.82 -9.14 4.60
CA THR A 56 -4.08 -8.40 4.42
C THR A 56 -5.29 -9.28 4.75
N TYR A 57 -6.46 -8.64 4.95
CA TYR A 57 -7.74 -9.36 5.11
C TYR A 57 -8.02 -10.29 3.93
N ASP A 58 -7.79 -9.80 2.71
CA ASP A 58 -8.05 -10.58 1.49
C ASP A 58 -7.09 -11.77 1.34
N ALA A 59 -5.82 -11.59 1.71
CA ALA A 59 -4.84 -12.67 1.74
C ALA A 59 -5.20 -13.72 2.80
N PHE A 60 -5.69 -13.31 3.96
CA PHE A 60 -6.12 -14.22 5.01
C PHE A 60 -7.34 -15.03 4.59
N ALA A 61 -8.36 -14.37 4.01
CA ALA A 61 -9.53 -15.06 3.47
C ALA A 61 -9.15 -16.05 2.35
N LYS A 62 -8.28 -15.63 1.44
CA LYS A 62 -7.78 -16.49 0.36
C LYS A 62 -7.03 -17.70 0.91
N ASN A 63 -6.20 -17.53 1.92
CA ASN A 63 -5.49 -18.66 2.56
C ASN A 63 -6.47 -19.67 3.16
N ILE A 64 -7.54 -19.23 3.81
CA ILE A 64 -8.56 -20.13 4.33
C ILE A 64 -9.27 -20.84 3.18
N LEU A 65 -9.70 -20.13 2.15
CA LEU A 65 -10.36 -20.72 0.99
C LEU A 65 -9.49 -21.79 0.33
N ASP A 66 -8.22 -21.46 0.04
CA ASP A 66 -7.32 -22.37 -0.68
C ASP A 66 -6.97 -23.62 0.13
N HIS A 67 -6.74 -23.47 1.45
CA HIS A 67 -6.41 -24.62 2.32
C HIS A 67 -7.60 -25.54 2.59
N PHE A 68 -8.79 -24.97 2.69
CA PHE A 68 -10.00 -25.71 3.03
C PHE A 68 -11.02 -25.75 1.88
N LEU A 69 -10.56 -25.66 0.65
CA LEU A 69 -11.38 -25.64 -0.56
C LEU A 69 -12.39 -26.81 -0.60
N TYR A 70 -11.96 -28.00 -0.20
CA TYR A 70 -12.78 -29.20 -0.19
C TYR A 70 -13.79 -29.29 0.97
N ALA A 71 -13.75 -28.34 1.90
CA ALA A 71 -14.79 -28.21 2.92
C ALA A 71 -16.06 -27.53 2.38
N LEU A 72 -15.97 -26.91 1.19
CA LEU A 72 -17.13 -26.35 0.51
C LEU A 72 -17.93 -27.44 -0.22
N PRO A 73 -19.28 -27.34 -0.22
CA PRO A 73 -20.13 -28.14 -1.11
C PRO A 73 -19.72 -27.96 -2.58
N ASP A 74 -19.94 -28.98 -3.40
CA ASP A 74 -19.52 -28.96 -4.81
C ASP A 74 -20.06 -27.77 -5.60
N GLU A 75 -21.26 -27.30 -5.26
CA GLU A 75 -21.90 -26.14 -5.91
C GLU A 75 -21.18 -24.82 -5.61
N LEU A 76 -20.57 -24.70 -4.42
CA LEU A 76 -19.86 -23.49 -3.97
C LEU A 76 -18.35 -23.58 -4.18
N ARG A 77 -17.82 -24.80 -4.43
CA ARG A 77 -16.38 -25.01 -4.58
C ARG A 77 -15.88 -24.41 -5.90
N PRO A 78 -14.98 -23.43 -5.90
CA PRO A 78 -14.38 -22.92 -7.14
C PRO A 78 -13.45 -23.95 -7.78
N ALA A 79 -13.13 -23.75 -9.06
CA ALA A 79 -12.04 -24.48 -9.71
C ALA A 79 -10.72 -24.21 -8.98
N THR A 80 -9.82 -25.20 -8.93
CA THR A 80 -8.57 -25.11 -8.15
C THR A 80 -7.56 -24.09 -8.74
N ASP A 81 -7.69 -23.76 -10.02
CA ASP A 81 -6.84 -22.83 -10.76
C ASP A 81 -7.54 -21.49 -11.05
N TYR A 82 -8.50 -21.11 -10.21
CA TYR A 82 -9.25 -19.87 -10.36
C TYR A 82 -8.34 -18.64 -10.35
N LEU A 83 -8.72 -17.64 -11.13
CA LEU A 83 -8.09 -16.31 -11.14
C LEU A 83 -8.71 -15.42 -10.07
N VAL A 84 -8.00 -14.35 -9.70
CA VAL A 84 -8.51 -13.38 -8.73
C VAL A 84 -8.80 -12.06 -9.44
N ASN A 85 -10.07 -11.67 -9.38
CA ASN A 85 -10.54 -10.35 -9.79
C ASN A 85 -10.17 -9.96 -11.23
N ASP A 86 -10.27 -10.91 -12.17
CA ASP A 86 -10.07 -10.65 -13.59
C ASP A 86 -11.28 -9.87 -14.16
N PRO A 87 -11.08 -8.59 -14.56
CA PRO A 87 -12.20 -7.73 -14.93
C PRO A 87 -12.88 -8.15 -16.24
N ASP A 88 -12.14 -8.72 -17.17
CA ASP A 88 -12.65 -9.10 -18.49
C ASP A 88 -13.53 -10.35 -18.38
N ILE A 89 -13.10 -11.32 -17.56
CA ILE A 89 -13.90 -12.53 -17.29
C ILE A 89 -15.15 -12.20 -16.48
N ILE A 90 -15.06 -11.29 -15.49
CA ILE A 90 -16.20 -10.84 -14.70
C ILE A 90 -17.24 -10.17 -15.62
N ASP A 91 -16.81 -9.24 -16.46
CA ASP A 91 -17.69 -8.57 -17.43
C ASP A 91 -18.35 -9.58 -18.39
N ALA A 92 -17.58 -10.51 -18.94
CA ALA A 92 -18.08 -11.57 -19.81
C ALA A 92 -19.12 -12.47 -19.10
N ALA A 93 -18.94 -12.78 -17.80
CA ALA A 93 -19.88 -13.57 -17.01
C ALA A 93 -21.23 -12.84 -16.83
N PHE A 94 -21.19 -11.55 -16.55
CA PHE A 94 -22.40 -10.74 -16.44
C PHE A 94 -23.15 -10.66 -17.77
N HIS A 95 -22.44 -10.46 -18.88
CA HIS A 95 -23.04 -10.49 -20.22
C HIS A 95 -23.63 -11.86 -20.57
N CYS A 96 -22.95 -12.95 -20.24
CA CYS A 96 -23.44 -14.31 -20.43
C CYS A 96 -24.73 -14.57 -19.63
N ALA A 97 -24.83 -14.02 -18.41
CA ALA A 97 -26.01 -14.12 -17.57
C ALA A 97 -27.17 -13.19 -18.00
N GLY A 98 -26.99 -12.42 -19.09
CA GLY A 98 -28.02 -11.54 -19.66
C GLY A 98 -28.00 -10.09 -19.13
N PHE A 99 -26.92 -9.66 -18.46
CA PHE A 99 -26.76 -8.27 -18.11
C PHE A 99 -26.62 -7.41 -19.37
N LYS A 100 -27.38 -6.35 -19.42
CA LYS A 100 -27.27 -5.30 -20.45
C LYS A 100 -26.89 -4.03 -19.73
N ASN A 101 -25.91 -3.30 -20.26
CA ASN A 101 -25.55 -1.97 -19.72
C ASN A 101 -26.56 -0.90 -20.19
N PRO A 102 -27.75 -0.74 -19.57
CA PRO A 102 -28.84 0.10 -20.10
C PRO A 102 -28.53 1.58 -19.97
N ASN A 103 -27.58 1.94 -19.09
CA ASN A 103 -27.29 3.33 -18.74
C ASN A 103 -25.94 3.81 -19.31
N GLY A 104 -25.27 3.01 -20.15
CA GLY A 104 -23.96 3.37 -20.69
C GLY A 104 -22.92 3.65 -19.61
N PHE A 105 -22.89 2.86 -18.53
CA PHE A 105 -21.95 3.03 -17.44
C PHE A 105 -20.51 2.89 -17.92
N THR A 106 -19.63 3.70 -17.38
CA THR A 106 -18.19 3.57 -17.57
C THR A 106 -17.68 2.27 -16.93
N GLN A 107 -16.54 1.76 -17.37
CA GLN A 107 -15.91 0.54 -16.82
C GLN A 107 -15.74 0.59 -15.28
N SER A 108 -15.35 1.74 -14.75
CA SER A 108 -15.21 1.92 -13.30
C SER A 108 -16.56 1.78 -12.57
N ARG A 109 -17.64 2.28 -13.15
CA ARG A 109 -18.98 2.18 -12.56
C ARG A 109 -19.56 0.78 -12.69
N LEU A 110 -19.30 0.09 -13.82
CA LEU A 110 -19.68 -1.31 -14.02
C LEU A 110 -19.04 -2.21 -12.98
N LYS A 111 -17.74 -2.02 -12.71
CA LYS A 111 -17.04 -2.78 -11.67
C LYS A 111 -17.73 -2.63 -10.31
N THR A 112 -18.10 -1.42 -9.93
CA THR A 112 -18.81 -1.18 -8.66
C THR A 112 -20.17 -1.86 -8.64
N GLU A 113 -20.92 -1.80 -9.73
CA GLU A 113 -22.24 -2.43 -9.87
C GLU A 113 -22.15 -3.95 -9.79
N TYR A 114 -21.15 -4.56 -10.46
CA TYR A 114 -20.89 -5.99 -10.41
C TYR A 114 -20.53 -6.46 -9.00
N ASP A 115 -19.65 -5.76 -8.35
CA ASP A 115 -19.26 -6.04 -6.96
C ASP A 115 -20.47 -5.93 -6.01
N ASP A 116 -21.35 -4.98 -6.21
CA ASP A 116 -22.57 -4.80 -5.42
C ASP A 116 -23.55 -5.95 -5.64
N ILE A 117 -23.78 -6.34 -6.89
CA ILE A 117 -24.68 -7.46 -7.22
C ILE A 117 -24.16 -8.75 -6.60
N LEU A 118 -22.86 -9.04 -6.75
CA LEU A 118 -22.25 -10.27 -6.23
C LEU A 118 -22.24 -10.32 -4.70
N SER A 119 -22.02 -9.20 -4.03
CA SER A 119 -21.92 -9.13 -2.57
C SER A 119 -23.28 -9.18 -1.84
N ARG A 120 -24.38 -9.00 -2.55
CA ARG A 120 -25.75 -9.13 -1.98
C ARG A 120 -26.26 -10.57 -1.94
N ILE A 121 -25.50 -11.50 -2.53
CA ILE A 121 -25.85 -12.92 -2.53
C ILE A 121 -25.57 -13.50 -1.15
N SER A 122 -26.48 -14.32 -0.66
CA SER A 122 -26.29 -15.14 0.55
C SER A 122 -25.89 -16.56 0.18
N LEU A 123 -25.03 -17.15 0.96
CA LEU A 123 -24.65 -18.56 0.80
C LEU A 123 -25.43 -19.43 1.80
N PRO A 124 -25.88 -20.65 1.41
CA PRO A 124 -25.78 -21.26 0.09
C PRO A 124 -26.59 -20.53 -0.97
N LEU A 125 -26.21 -20.70 -2.25
CA LEU A 125 -26.88 -20.03 -3.38
C LEU A 125 -28.34 -20.45 -3.49
N THR A 126 -29.24 -19.56 -3.12
CA THR A 126 -30.70 -19.77 -3.21
C THR A 126 -31.32 -18.56 -3.88
N GLY A 127 -31.94 -18.76 -5.06
CA GLY A 127 -32.57 -17.69 -5.82
C GLY A 127 -32.28 -17.76 -7.32
N ASP A 128 -32.87 -16.84 -8.08
CA ASP A 128 -32.84 -16.82 -9.54
C ASP A 128 -32.41 -15.45 -10.12
N GLY A 129 -32.03 -14.50 -9.26
CA GLY A 129 -31.56 -13.19 -9.64
C GLY A 129 -30.24 -13.23 -10.45
N LEU A 130 -29.89 -12.09 -11.04
CA LEU A 130 -28.69 -11.97 -11.89
C LEU A 130 -27.42 -12.45 -11.17
N GLY A 131 -27.20 -12.05 -9.93
CA GLY A 131 -26.05 -12.51 -9.14
C GLY A 131 -26.02 -14.03 -8.96
N HIS A 132 -27.17 -14.68 -8.72
CA HIS A 132 -27.26 -16.13 -8.61
C HIS A 132 -26.91 -16.86 -9.92
N LYS A 133 -27.17 -16.24 -11.07
CA LYS A 133 -26.77 -16.78 -12.38
C LYS A 133 -25.29 -16.56 -12.68
N VAL A 134 -24.71 -15.46 -12.21
CA VAL A 134 -23.30 -15.12 -12.44
C VAL A 134 -22.36 -15.92 -11.53
N TRP A 135 -22.72 -16.14 -10.25
CA TRP A 135 -21.87 -16.84 -9.29
C TRP A 135 -21.37 -18.21 -9.78
N PRO A 136 -22.21 -19.13 -10.30
CA PRO A 136 -21.73 -20.42 -10.82
C PRO A 136 -20.78 -20.31 -12.00
N LEU A 137 -21.00 -19.31 -12.88
CA LEU A 137 -20.11 -19.03 -14.01
C LEU A 137 -18.72 -18.63 -13.52
N LEU A 138 -18.66 -17.73 -12.54
CA LEU A 138 -17.41 -17.28 -11.95
C LEU A 138 -16.71 -18.38 -11.14
N LEU A 139 -17.46 -19.24 -10.43
CA LEU A 139 -16.90 -20.35 -9.64
C LEU A 139 -16.28 -21.46 -10.50
N LYS A 140 -16.92 -21.81 -11.60
CA LYS A 140 -16.56 -22.99 -12.41
C LYS A 140 -15.85 -22.65 -13.73
N GLY A 141 -15.92 -21.40 -14.16
CA GLY A 141 -15.56 -21.01 -15.52
C GLY A 141 -16.70 -21.29 -16.52
N PHE A 142 -16.64 -20.67 -17.68
CA PHE A 142 -17.68 -20.75 -18.71
C PHE A 142 -17.13 -20.38 -20.10
N ASN A 143 -17.65 -20.99 -21.15
CA ASN A 143 -17.31 -20.66 -22.54
C ASN A 143 -15.80 -20.56 -22.82
N GLY A 144 -14.97 -21.42 -22.23
CA GLY A 144 -13.52 -21.41 -22.36
C GLY A 144 -12.81 -20.40 -21.43
N ASN A 145 -13.53 -19.56 -20.70
CA ASN A 145 -12.97 -18.71 -19.65
C ASN A 145 -12.69 -19.51 -18.38
N LYS A 146 -11.56 -19.23 -17.74
CA LYS A 146 -11.24 -19.78 -16.43
C LYS A 146 -12.20 -19.24 -15.35
N ALA A 147 -12.34 -20.01 -14.26
CA ALA A 147 -12.97 -19.50 -13.07
C ALA A 147 -12.25 -18.23 -12.57
N THR A 148 -13.01 -17.25 -12.08
CA THR A 148 -12.45 -16.05 -11.45
C THR A 148 -13.32 -15.65 -10.26
N LEU A 149 -12.68 -15.26 -9.15
CA LEU A 149 -13.38 -14.84 -7.94
C LEU A 149 -13.05 -13.38 -7.63
N THR A 150 -14.06 -12.59 -7.28
CA THR A 150 -13.80 -11.27 -6.71
C THR A 150 -13.28 -11.41 -5.27
N PHE A 151 -12.61 -10.38 -4.75
CA PHE A 151 -12.17 -10.37 -3.35
C PHE A 151 -13.32 -10.59 -2.37
N LYS A 152 -14.50 -10.03 -2.66
CA LYS A 152 -15.70 -10.22 -1.83
C LYS A 152 -16.20 -11.67 -1.88
N MET A 153 -16.22 -12.31 -3.06
CA MET A 153 -16.57 -13.73 -3.19
C MET A 153 -15.62 -14.63 -2.39
N ILE A 154 -14.31 -14.38 -2.48
CA ILE A 154 -13.29 -15.12 -1.70
C ILE A 154 -13.59 -15.00 -0.20
N MET A 155 -13.89 -13.80 0.27
CA MET A 155 -14.19 -13.56 1.68
C MET A 155 -15.49 -14.23 2.13
N MET A 156 -16.53 -14.18 1.30
CA MET A 156 -17.82 -14.85 1.58
C MET A 156 -17.67 -16.37 1.63
N LEU A 157 -16.91 -16.96 0.71
CA LEU A 157 -16.63 -18.41 0.72
C LEU A 157 -15.78 -18.82 1.93
N ALA A 158 -14.75 -18.04 2.28
CA ALA A 158 -13.95 -18.28 3.47
C ALA A 158 -14.80 -18.18 4.75
N MET A 159 -15.68 -17.19 4.84
CA MET A 159 -16.61 -17.04 5.96
C MET A 159 -17.57 -18.22 6.04
N TYR A 160 -18.13 -18.67 4.93
CA TYR A 160 -18.99 -19.86 4.87
C TYR A 160 -18.27 -21.12 5.34
N ILE A 161 -16.99 -21.31 4.97
CA ILE A 161 -16.18 -22.44 5.49
C ILE A 161 -16.11 -22.41 7.02
N ILE A 162 -15.82 -21.23 7.60
CA ILE A 162 -15.69 -21.08 9.05
C ILE A 162 -17.03 -21.26 9.78
N GLU A 163 -18.11 -20.76 9.22
CA GLU A 163 -19.46 -20.88 9.78
C GLU A 163 -19.96 -22.33 9.81
N THR A 164 -19.69 -23.08 8.73
CA THR A 164 -20.21 -24.44 8.56
C THR A 164 -19.30 -25.54 9.09
N ASN A 165 -18.03 -25.21 9.45
CA ASN A 165 -17.05 -26.20 9.90
C ASN A 165 -16.43 -25.82 11.26
N PRO A 166 -17.07 -26.19 12.38
CA PRO A 166 -16.60 -25.83 13.72
C PRO A 166 -15.17 -26.29 14.03
N TYR A 167 -14.72 -27.42 13.48
CA TYR A 167 -13.36 -27.93 13.71
C TYR A 167 -12.30 -27.07 13.03
N ILE A 168 -12.58 -26.55 11.83
CA ILE A 168 -11.68 -25.60 11.15
C ILE A 168 -11.60 -24.30 11.96
N LYS A 169 -12.73 -23.78 12.41
CA LYS A 169 -12.79 -22.60 13.29
C LYS A 169 -11.98 -22.81 14.57
N GLN A 170 -12.16 -23.95 15.24
CA GLN A 170 -11.43 -24.28 16.46
C GLN A 170 -9.92 -24.40 16.20
N ALA A 171 -9.50 -25.09 15.15
CA ALA A 171 -8.09 -25.21 14.77
C ALA A 171 -7.45 -23.83 14.52
N LEU A 172 -8.18 -22.93 13.86
CA LEU A 172 -7.73 -21.56 13.63
C LEU A 172 -7.53 -20.78 14.94
N GLN A 173 -8.49 -20.90 15.87
CA GLN A 173 -8.44 -20.27 17.20
C GLN A 173 -7.33 -20.84 18.08
N MET A 174 -7.05 -22.12 17.97
CA MET A 174 -5.93 -22.76 18.67
C MET A 174 -4.58 -22.34 18.09
N THR A 175 -4.50 -22.11 16.78
CA THR A 175 -3.29 -21.67 16.10
C THR A 175 -2.96 -20.20 16.44
N TYR A 176 -3.96 -19.33 16.43
CA TYR A 176 -3.78 -17.90 16.64
C TYR A 176 -4.31 -17.45 17.99
N SER A 177 -3.45 -17.51 19.01
CA SER A 177 -3.80 -17.05 20.37
C SER A 177 -3.90 -15.53 20.49
N PHE A 178 -3.28 -14.80 19.56
CA PHE A 178 -3.34 -13.34 19.46
C PHE A 178 -3.62 -12.92 18.02
N VAL A 179 -4.53 -11.95 17.88
CA VAL A 179 -4.85 -11.31 16.59
C VAL A 179 -4.66 -9.79 16.73
N PHE A 180 -3.90 -9.21 15.82
CA PHE A 180 -3.67 -7.78 15.72
C PHE A 180 -4.36 -7.25 14.48
N LEU A 181 -5.13 -6.18 14.63
CA LEU A 181 -5.80 -5.46 13.54
C LEU A 181 -5.14 -4.07 13.44
N ASP A 182 -4.30 -3.90 12.43
CA ASP A 182 -3.60 -2.62 12.18
C ASP A 182 -4.39 -1.78 11.16
N GLU A 183 -4.26 -0.46 11.23
CA GLU A 183 -5.04 0.50 10.43
C GLU A 183 -6.55 0.22 10.48
N PHE A 184 -7.04 -0.12 11.68
CA PHE A 184 -8.38 -0.67 11.88
C PHE A 184 -9.50 0.25 11.38
N GLN A 185 -9.29 1.58 11.30
CA GLN A 185 -10.25 2.55 10.76
C GLN A 185 -10.60 2.34 9.28
N ASP A 186 -9.80 1.56 8.54
CA ASP A 186 -10.05 1.28 7.11
C ASP A 186 -10.80 -0.03 6.87
N THR A 187 -11.14 -0.76 7.93
CA THR A 187 -11.81 -2.06 7.85
C THR A 187 -13.22 -1.92 7.25
N THR A 188 -13.55 -2.75 6.27
CA THR A 188 -14.88 -2.82 5.67
C THR A 188 -15.82 -3.71 6.49
N ALA A 189 -17.14 -3.60 6.25
CA ALA A 189 -18.13 -4.39 6.97
C ALA A 189 -17.93 -5.90 6.81
N ILE A 190 -17.63 -6.37 5.59
CA ILE A 190 -17.40 -7.79 5.32
C ILE A 190 -16.10 -8.28 5.97
N GLN A 191 -15.03 -7.48 5.97
CA GLN A 191 -13.76 -7.80 6.62
C GLN A 191 -13.94 -7.92 8.14
N TYR A 192 -14.71 -7.00 8.73
CA TYR A 192 -15.03 -7.06 10.15
C TYR A 192 -15.86 -8.30 10.51
N ALA A 193 -16.91 -8.59 9.73
CA ALA A 193 -17.75 -9.77 9.92
C ALA A 193 -16.93 -11.06 9.81
N PHE A 194 -16.02 -11.14 8.85
CA PHE A 194 -15.14 -12.30 8.65
C PHE A 194 -14.20 -12.54 9.85
N VAL A 195 -13.49 -11.52 10.34
CA VAL A 195 -12.60 -11.66 11.50
C VAL A 195 -13.41 -11.97 12.77
N LYS A 196 -14.58 -11.37 12.90
CA LYS A 196 -15.53 -11.66 13.98
C LYS A 196 -15.93 -13.12 13.98
N GLU A 197 -16.32 -13.67 12.83
CA GLU A 197 -16.68 -15.08 12.70
C GLU A 197 -15.51 -16.00 13.06
N CYS A 198 -14.29 -15.66 12.68
CA CYS A 198 -13.11 -16.44 12.99
C CYS A 198 -12.78 -16.48 14.50
N PHE A 199 -12.84 -15.34 15.20
CA PHE A 199 -12.15 -15.19 16.48
C PHE A 199 -13.01 -14.71 17.66
N TRP A 200 -14.23 -14.17 17.46
CA TRP A 200 -15.07 -13.76 18.60
C TRP A 200 -15.57 -14.97 19.38
N ASN A 201 -15.88 -14.78 20.62
CA ASN A 201 -16.32 -15.81 21.56
C ASN A 201 -15.33 -17.00 21.70
N SER A 202 -14.03 -16.70 21.61
CA SER A 202 -12.94 -17.67 21.76
C SER A 202 -11.91 -17.22 22.80
N GLY A 203 -10.88 -18.04 23.04
CA GLY A 203 -9.73 -17.65 23.87
C GLY A 203 -8.73 -16.71 23.18
N THR A 204 -8.92 -16.39 21.90
CA THR A 204 -8.04 -15.51 21.12
C THR A 204 -8.14 -14.07 21.63
N LYS A 205 -6.99 -13.45 21.91
CA LYS A 205 -6.91 -12.06 22.34
C LYS A 205 -6.77 -11.12 21.16
N VAL A 206 -7.79 -10.32 20.90
CA VAL A 206 -7.78 -9.38 19.77
C VAL A 206 -7.31 -8.00 20.23
N THR A 207 -6.45 -7.36 19.43
CA THR A 207 -5.97 -5.99 19.63
C THR A 207 -6.15 -5.20 18.35
N SER A 208 -6.94 -4.14 18.39
CA SER A 208 -7.09 -3.22 17.26
C SER A 208 -6.31 -1.93 17.50
N VAL A 209 -5.62 -1.43 16.46
CA VAL A 209 -4.90 -0.15 16.46
C VAL A 209 -5.30 0.64 15.24
N GLY A 210 -5.56 1.93 15.42
CA GLY A 210 -5.91 2.80 14.31
C GLY A 210 -6.24 4.23 14.77
N ASP A 211 -6.54 5.08 13.80
CA ASP A 211 -6.87 6.49 14.00
C ASP A 211 -8.03 6.91 13.10
N ASN A 212 -9.19 7.19 13.70
CA ASN A 212 -10.39 7.64 12.97
C ASN A 212 -10.15 8.87 12.09
N LYS A 213 -9.24 9.77 12.51
CA LYS A 213 -8.87 10.97 11.76
C LYS A 213 -8.15 10.67 10.43
N GLN A 214 -7.65 9.44 10.28
CA GLN A 214 -6.95 8.97 9.08
C GLN A 214 -7.81 8.02 8.22
N ARG A 215 -9.14 8.02 8.42
CA ARG A 215 -10.07 7.20 7.64
C ARG A 215 -10.35 7.84 6.28
N ILE A 216 -9.59 7.45 5.26
CA ILE A 216 -9.71 7.94 3.89
C ILE A 216 -10.14 6.86 2.89
N MET A 217 -10.50 5.66 3.37
CA MET A 217 -10.91 4.53 2.54
C MET A 217 -12.45 4.32 2.56
N VAL A 218 -13.23 5.38 2.82
CA VAL A 218 -14.70 5.30 2.85
C VAL A 218 -15.26 4.91 1.49
N TRP A 219 -14.66 5.41 0.41
CA TRP A 219 -15.01 5.03 -0.97
C TRP A 219 -14.79 3.53 -1.25
N ALA A 220 -13.87 2.86 -0.49
CA ALA A 220 -13.63 1.42 -0.55
C ALA A 220 -14.50 0.61 0.45
N GLY A 221 -15.43 1.27 1.14
CA GLY A 221 -16.37 0.65 2.06
C GLY A 221 -15.92 0.60 3.54
N ALA A 222 -14.93 1.39 3.93
CA ALA A 222 -14.52 1.48 5.34
C ALA A 222 -15.67 1.95 6.24
N VAL A 223 -15.89 1.23 7.35
CA VAL A 223 -17.02 1.49 8.26
C VAL A 223 -16.71 2.64 9.19
N LYS A 224 -17.59 3.65 9.22
CA LYS A 224 -17.42 4.85 10.07
C LYS A 224 -17.49 4.53 11.58
N THR A 225 -18.25 3.53 11.96
CA THR A 225 -18.52 3.16 13.35
C THR A 225 -17.65 2.05 13.89
N ILE A 226 -16.65 1.58 13.11
CA ILE A 226 -15.91 0.36 13.36
C ILE A 226 -15.33 0.23 14.78
N PHE A 227 -14.77 1.32 15.35
CA PHE A 227 -14.27 1.32 16.72
C PHE A 227 -15.39 1.25 17.75
N ASN A 228 -16.52 1.89 17.50
CA ASN A 228 -17.68 1.84 18.40
C ASN A 228 -18.30 0.43 18.40
N ASP A 229 -18.37 -0.21 17.22
CA ASP A 229 -18.87 -1.56 17.07
C ASP A 229 -17.95 -2.55 17.79
N PHE A 230 -16.64 -2.44 17.60
CA PHE A 230 -15.63 -3.24 18.29
C PHE A 230 -15.71 -3.05 19.83
N TYR A 231 -15.86 -1.80 20.29
CA TYR A 231 -15.99 -1.48 21.71
C TYR A 231 -17.26 -2.11 22.32
N ARG A 232 -18.40 -1.98 21.65
CA ARG A 232 -19.68 -2.52 22.10
C ARG A 232 -19.66 -4.04 22.19
N GLU A 233 -18.99 -4.71 21.24
CA GLU A 233 -19.01 -6.18 21.14
C GLU A 233 -18.00 -6.86 22.07
N LEU A 234 -16.82 -6.30 22.26
CA LEU A 234 -15.74 -6.91 23.02
C LEU A 234 -15.41 -6.21 24.35
N ASN A 235 -15.98 -5.03 24.60
CA ASN A 235 -15.67 -4.20 25.79
C ASN A 235 -14.15 -4.14 26.09
N PRO A 236 -13.31 -3.75 25.11
CA PRO A 236 -11.86 -3.82 25.23
C PRO A 236 -11.33 -2.74 26.17
N LYS A 237 -10.16 -2.98 26.74
CA LYS A 237 -9.38 -1.91 27.38
C LYS A 237 -8.88 -0.93 26.31
N CYS A 238 -9.42 0.28 26.33
CA CYS A 238 -9.01 1.34 25.41
C CYS A 238 -7.82 2.12 25.98
N ILE A 239 -6.76 2.28 25.17
CA ILE A 239 -5.58 3.07 25.51
C ILE A 239 -5.38 4.11 24.41
N ARG A 240 -5.29 5.38 24.80
CA ARG A 240 -5.03 6.48 23.87
C ARG A 240 -3.54 6.77 23.80
N LEU A 241 -3.02 6.86 22.58
CA LEU A 241 -1.65 7.32 22.35
C LEU A 241 -1.67 8.84 22.23
N ILE A 242 -1.05 9.52 23.17
CA ILE A 242 -1.08 10.99 23.26
C ILE A 242 0.22 11.65 22.79
N MET A 243 1.33 10.91 22.70
CA MET A 243 2.62 11.45 22.27
C MET A 243 2.81 11.27 20.76
N ASN A 244 2.98 12.37 20.05
CA ASN A 244 3.32 12.41 18.64
C ASN A 244 4.85 12.48 18.49
N HIS A 245 5.46 11.38 18.06
CA HIS A 245 6.92 11.29 17.85
C HIS A 245 7.36 11.76 16.46
N ARG A 246 6.42 11.99 15.55
CA ARG A 246 6.72 12.35 14.16
C ARG A 246 6.87 13.83 13.96
N SER A 247 5.85 14.58 14.34
CA SER A 247 5.66 15.95 13.88
C SER A 247 6.11 16.97 14.93
N ALA A 248 6.69 18.05 14.44
CA ALA A 248 7.08 19.21 15.24
C ALA A 248 5.87 19.86 15.95
N PRO A 249 6.06 20.57 17.08
CA PRO A 249 4.98 21.08 17.93
C PRO A 249 3.95 21.94 17.20
N ARG A 250 4.36 22.84 16.31
CA ARG A 250 3.43 23.69 15.55
C ARG A 250 2.54 22.87 14.60
N LEU A 251 3.08 21.78 14.00
CA LEU A 251 2.29 20.86 13.17
C LEU A 251 1.29 20.08 14.02
N VAL A 252 1.70 19.65 15.22
CA VAL A 252 0.81 18.99 16.18
C VAL A 252 -0.31 19.94 16.62
N ALA A 253 0.00 21.22 16.85
CA ALA A 253 -1.01 22.24 17.17
C ALA A 253 -2.05 22.40 16.05
N LEU A 254 -1.61 22.43 14.78
CA LEU A 254 -2.51 22.48 13.61
C LEU A 254 -3.37 21.21 13.54
N GLN A 255 -2.78 20.02 13.77
CA GLN A 255 -3.54 18.76 13.83
C GLN A 255 -4.62 18.81 14.92
N LYS A 256 -4.31 19.35 16.10
CA LYS A 256 -5.29 19.52 17.20
C LYS A 256 -6.42 20.47 16.84
N ALA A 257 -6.11 21.56 16.14
CA ALA A 257 -7.13 22.52 15.69
C ALA A 257 -8.17 21.92 14.73
N MET A 258 -7.85 20.79 14.10
CA MET A 258 -8.80 20.07 13.24
C MET A 258 -9.73 19.10 14.00
N TYR A 259 -9.48 18.81 15.26
CA TYR A 259 -10.24 17.77 15.97
C TYR A 259 -11.73 18.08 16.09
N GLU A 260 -12.08 19.36 16.25
CA GLU A 260 -13.49 19.79 16.29
C GLU A 260 -14.21 19.50 14.96
N SER A 261 -13.60 19.88 13.83
CA SER A 261 -14.17 19.63 12.49
C SER A 261 -14.23 18.13 12.15
N LEU A 262 -13.34 17.32 12.71
CA LEU A 262 -13.32 15.86 12.61
C LEU A 262 -14.25 15.16 13.61
N LYS A 263 -14.96 15.91 14.46
CA LYS A 263 -15.84 15.38 15.53
C LYS A 263 -15.11 14.45 16.52
N GLU A 264 -13.81 14.67 16.68
CA GLU A 264 -12.99 13.94 17.63
C GLU A 264 -12.92 14.70 18.98
N LYS A 265 -12.92 13.93 20.05
CA LYS A 265 -12.74 14.54 21.39
C LYS A 265 -11.37 15.18 21.49
N ALA A 266 -11.32 16.40 22.01
CA ALA A 266 -10.06 17.04 22.34
C ALA A 266 -9.25 16.13 23.27
N THR A 267 -8.09 15.69 22.78
CA THR A 267 -7.15 14.87 23.54
C THR A 267 -5.91 15.70 23.79
N GLU A 268 -5.26 15.52 24.93
CA GLU A 268 -3.97 16.12 25.24
C GLU A 268 -2.85 15.47 24.43
N VAL A 269 -2.92 15.62 23.09
CA VAL A 269 -1.82 15.19 22.21
C VAL A 269 -0.70 16.21 22.30
N CYS A 270 0.53 15.73 22.53
CA CYS A 270 1.73 16.55 22.61
C CYS A 270 2.80 16.03 21.64
N ALA A 271 3.67 16.90 21.16
CA ALA A 271 4.87 16.51 20.45
C ALA A 271 5.87 15.85 21.41
N SER A 272 6.73 14.96 20.90
CA SER A 272 7.82 14.38 21.69
C SER A 272 8.88 15.43 22.02
N GLY A 273 9.65 15.21 23.09
CA GLY A 273 10.71 16.12 23.53
C GLY A 273 11.93 16.24 22.59
N ASN A 274 11.86 15.67 21.38
CA ASN A 274 12.92 15.77 20.37
C ASN A 274 12.87 17.09 19.58
N TRP A 275 11.86 17.94 19.82
CA TRP A 275 11.63 19.20 19.14
C TRP A 275 11.69 20.38 20.13
N ALA A 276 12.19 21.53 19.68
CA ALA A 276 11.98 22.77 20.41
C ALA A 276 10.50 23.21 20.35
N GLU A 277 10.03 23.99 21.31
CA GLU A 277 8.60 24.33 21.47
C GLU A 277 8.03 25.05 20.24
N ASP A 278 8.84 25.89 19.58
CA ASP A 278 8.45 26.67 18.39
C ASP A 278 8.78 25.98 17.06
N ASP A 279 9.28 24.73 17.11
CA ASP A 279 9.61 24.00 15.89
C ASP A 279 8.37 23.68 15.04
N GLY A 280 8.59 23.67 13.75
CA GLY A 280 7.59 23.37 12.74
C GLY A 280 7.24 24.59 11.88
N ASN A 281 7.22 24.40 10.58
CA ASN A 281 6.87 25.45 9.62
C ASN A 281 5.58 25.11 8.88
N ILE A 282 4.64 26.05 8.87
CA ILE A 282 3.35 25.92 8.18
C ILE A 282 3.21 27.10 7.26
N ALA A 283 3.00 26.87 5.97
CA ALA A 283 2.83 27.92 4.98
C ALA A 283 1.59 27.70 4.10
N LEU A 284 0.98 28.80 3.65
CA LEU A 284 -0.05 28.82 2.62
C LEU A 284 0.40 29.71 1.46
N PHE A 285 0.67 29.09 0.32
CA PHE A 285 1.05 29.79 -0.91
C PHE A 285 -0.19 30.02 -1.77
N ILE A 286 -0.43 31.27 -2.14
CA ILE A 286 -1.55 31.67 -3.00
C ILE A 286 -0.94 32.27 -4.27
N ALA A 287 -1.07 31.54 -5.38
CA ALA A 287 -0.51 31.94 -6.68
C ALA A 287 -1.61 32.32 -7.68
N ASP A 288 -1.35 33.31 -8.53
CA ASP A 288 -2.29 33.70 -9.57
C ASP A 288 -2.38 32.69 -10.71
N ASN A 289 -1.30 31.94 -10.97
CA ASN A 289 -1.25 30.88 -11.98
C ASN A 289 -0.28 29.76 -11.58
N GLU A 290 -0.30 28.67 -12.33
CA GLU A 290 0.50 27.46 -12.09
C GLU A 290 2.01 27.68 -12.24
N GLN A 291 2.46 28.62 -13.07
CA GLN A 291 3.88 28.95 -13.24
C GLN A 291 4.43 29.67 -11.99
N LEU A 292 3.65 30.60 -11.43
CA LEU A 292 4.02 31.26 -10.17
C LEU A 292 3.99 30.28 -8.99
N GLU A 293 3.01 29.36 -8.95
CA GLU A 293 2.99 28.29 -7.97
C GLU A 293 4.24 27.42 -8.09
N ALA A 294 4.58 26.99 -9.31
CA ALA A 294 5.74 26.16 -9.58
C ALA A 294 7.04 26.84 -9.16
N ALA A 295 7.22 28.10 -9.54
CA ALA A 295 8.40 28.88 -9.16
C ALA A 295 8.53 29.03 -7.63
N ALA A 296 7.40 29.27 -6.93
CA ALA A 296 7.40 29.45 -5.49
C ALA A 296 7.71 28.14 -4.74
N VAL A 297 7.06 27.02 -5.15
CA VAL A 297 7.26 25.70 -4.57
C VAL A 297 8.68 25.21 -4.83
N SER A 298 9.15 25.30 -6.08
CA SER A 298 10.50 24.86 -6.45
C SER A 298 11.58 25.65 -5.73
N LYS A 299 11.42 26.98 -5.61
CA LYS A 299 12.35 27.80 -4.84
C LYS A 299 12.45 27.39 -3.37
N ASP A 300 11.33 27.08 -2.74
CA ASP A 300 11.30 26.63 -1.33
C ASP A 300 11.89 25.22 -1.17
N ILE A 301 11.64 24.32 -2.12
CA ILE A 301 12.26 22.99 -2.17
C ILE A 301 13.77 23.10 -2.31
N LEU A 302 14.26 23.89 -3.27
CA LEU A 302 15.69 24.12 -3.50
C LEU A 302 16.38 24.70 -2.25
N LEU A 303 15.72 25.61 -1.54
CA LEU A 303 16.24 26.14 -0.27
C LEU A 303 16.34 25.05 0.79
N LYS A 304 15.38 24.13 0.89
CA LYS A 304 15.43 23.01 1.84
C LYS A 304 16.57 22.04 1.49
N ILE A 305 16.72 21.73 0.22
CA ILE A 305 17.82 20.87 -0.26
C ILE A 305 19.18 21.53 0.04
N SER A 306 19.34 22.84 -0.22
CA SER A 306 20.57 23.55 0.11
C SER A 306 20.87 23.60 1.61
N ASN A 307 19.86 23.44 2.46
CA ASN A 307 19.97 23.33 3.90
C ASN A 307 20.15 21.88 4.40
N GLY A 308 20.40 20.92 3.49
CA GLY A 308 20.73 19.55 3.81
C GLY A 308 19.54 18.59 3.96
N VAL A 309 18.36 18.98 3.50
CA VAL A 309 17.22 18.04 3.41
C VAL A 309 17.36 17.23 2.12
N GLU A 310 17.40 15.92 2.23
CA GLU A 310 17.48 15.05 1.06
C GLU A 310 16.21 15.13 0.19
N PRO A 311 16.33 15.06 -1.16
CA PRO A 311 15.17 15.15 -2.04
C PRO A 311 14.06 14.14 -1.72
N HIS A 312 14.41 12.90 -1.37
CA HIS A 312 13.44 11.85 -1.03
C HIS A 312 12.73 12.07 0.31
N ASP A 313 13.24 12.97 1.17
CA ASP A 313 12.60 13.40 2.41
C ASP A 313 11.62 14.59 2.19
N ILE A 314 11.49 15.07 0.97
CA ILE A 314 10.53 16.11 0.57
C ILE A 314 9.46 15.46 -0.30
N CYS A 315 8.18 15.65 0.00
CA CYS A 315 7.09 15.05 -0.76
C CYS A 315 6.08 16.09 -1.25
N ILE A 316 5.67 15.94 -2.52
CA ILE A 316 4.57 16.72 -3.09
C ILE A 316 3.32 15.82 -3.10
N LEU A 317 2.29 16.24 -2.38
CA LEU A 317 1.02 15.55 -2.27
C LEU A 317 -0.08 16.29 -3.02
N CYS A 318 -0.93 15.57 -3.72
CA CYS A 318 -2.17 16.08 -4.27
C CYS A 318 -3.33 15.12 -3.96
N LYS A 319 -4.55 15.60 -4.02
CA LYS A 319 -5.71 14.76 -3.78
C LYS A 319 -5.90 13.71 -4.87
N GLN A 320 -5.72 14.11 -6.13
CA GLN A 320 -5.91 13.28 -7.31
C GLN A 320 -5.06 13.78 -8.49
N LYS A 321 -4.87 12.93 -9.50
CA LYS A 321 -4.22 13.28 -10.78
C LYS A 321 -2.89 14.04 -10.63
N PRO A 322 -1.88 13.41 -10.05
CA PRO A 322 -0.57 14.06 -9.86
C PRO A 322 -0.02 14.72 -11.12
N GLN A 323 -0.24 14.13 -12.29
CA GLN A 323 0.21 14.64 -13.58
C GLN A 323 -0.36 16.02 -13.89
N ASP A 324 -1.67 16.22 -13.61
CA ASP A 324 -2.35 17.48 -13.95
C ASP A 324 -1.94 18.63 -13.01
N TYR A 325 -1.63 18.31 -11.73
CA TYR A 325 -1.31 19.32 -10.72
C TYR A 325 0.17 19.64 -10.61
N ALA A 326 1.07 18.69 -10.89
CA ALA A 326 2.50 18.82 -10.59
C ALA A 326 3.37 19.06 -11.82
N SER A 327 2.85 18.99 -13.06
CA SER A 327 3.65 19.11 -14.29
C SER A 327 4.55 20.34 -14.32
N ALA A 328 4.00 21.52 -14.03
CA ALA A 328 4.78 22.77 -14.00
C ALA A 328 5.85 22.79 -12.91
N ILE A 329 5.59 22.14 -11.75
CA ILE A 329 6.57 22.02 -10.66
C ILE A 329 7.69 21.08 -11.05
N ILE A 330 7.38 19.96 -11.72
CA ILE A 330 8.37 19.01 -12.24
C ILE A 330 9.31 19.74 -13.20
N GLU A 331 8.76 20.40 -14.22
CA GLU A 331 9.54 21.15 -15.20
C GLU A 331 10.43 22.22 -14.55
N GLU A 332 9.93 22.89 -13.52
CA GLU A 332 10.69 23.94 -12.84
C GLU A 332 11.83 23.37 -11.99
N LEU A 333 11.60 22.24 -11.28
CA LEU A 333 12.65 21.56 -10.52
C LEU A 333 13.72 20.98 -11.44
N GLU A 334 13.35 20.42 -12.59
CA GLU A 334 14.28 19.87 -13.58
C GLU A 334 15.22 20.94 -14.15
N LYS A 335 14.73 22.18 -14.39
CA LYS A 335 15.59 23.32 -14.80
C LYS A 335 16.70 23.60 -13.80
N HIS A 336 16.49 23.27 -12.54
CA HIS A 336 17.47 23.44 -11.46
C HIS A 336 18.22 22.17 -11.11
N GLY A 337 18.12 21.12 -11.93
CA GLY A 337 18.81 19.83 -11.73
C GLY A 337 18.28 18.98 -10.59
N VAL A 338 17.08 19.27 -10.08
CA VAL A 338 16.39 18.46 -9.08
C VAL A 338 15.32 17.63 -9.76
N ARG A 339 15.45 16.32 -9.64
CA ARG A 339 14.48 15.39 -10.16
C ARG A 339 13.24 15.33 -9.26
N ALA A 340 12.05 15.42 -9.86
CA ALA A 340 10.80 15.16 -9.20
C ALA A 340 10.07 14.01 -9.93
N ARG A 341 9.58 13.00 -9.19
CA ARG A 341 9.04 11.78 -9.79
C ARG A 341 7.64 11.46 -9.30
N ILE A 342 6.74 11.17 -10.24
CA ILE A 342 5.41 10.66 -9.91
C ILE A 342 5.52 9.19 -9.54
N GLU A 343 5.15 8.86 -8.30
CA GLU A 343 5.31 7.53 -7.70
C GLU A 343 4.29 6.48 -8.21
N THR A 344 3.37 6.87 -9.07
CA THR A 344 2.41 5.93 -9.66
C THR A 344 3.13 4.88 -10.51
N GLY A 345 3.00 3.62 -10.13
CA GLY A 345 3.72 2.50 -10.77
C GLY A 345 5.02 2.12 -10.08
N TYR A 346 5.83 3.06 -9.62
CA TYR A 346 7.10 2.76 -8.95
C TYR A 346 6.91 2.22 -7.53
N GLN A 347 6.10 2.90 -6.72
CA GLN A 347 5.95 2.59 -5.30
C GLN A 347 5.47 1.16 -5.02
N ASP A 348 4.55 0.65 -5.83
CA ASP A 348 4.04 -0.71 -5.69
C ASP A 348 5.05 -1.71 -6.25
N LEU A 349 5.71 -1.36 -7.36
CA LEU A 349 6.66 -2.23 -8.06
C LEU A 349 7.95 -2.48 -7.26
N ILE A 350 8.51 -1.45 -6.62
CA ILE A 350 9.71 -1.57 -5.78
C ILE A 350 9.53 -2.57 -4.63
N LYS A 351 8.28 -2.79 -4.19
CA LYS A 351 7.95 -3.71 -3.09
C LYS A 351 7.70 -5.14 -3.55
N GLU A 352 7.64 -5.37 -4.86
CA GLU A 352 7.45 -6.71 -5.40
C GLU A 352 8.69 -7.58 -5.12
N PRO A 353 8.52 -8.78 -4.51
CA PRO A 353 9.65 -9.64 -4.16
C PRO A 353 10.57 -9.98 -5.32
N ILE A 354 10.00 -10.15 -6.53
CA ILE A 354 10.81 -10.43 -7.72
C ILE A 354 11.60 -9.21 -8.18
N VAL A 355 11.08 -8.00 -8.00
CA VAL A 355 11.78 -6.76 -8.32
C VAL A 355 12.92 -6.50 -7.33
N ASP A 356 12.68 -6.72 -6.04
CA ASP A 356 13.73 -6.65 -5.02
C ASP A 356 14.86 -7.65 -5.30
N LEU A 357 14.51 -8.87 -5.73
CA LEU A 357 15.47 -9.87 -6.18
C LEU A 357 16.30 -9.38 -7.38
N PHE A 358 15.66 -8.83 -8.41
CA PHE A 358 16.38 -8.30 -9.59
C PHE A 358 17.34 -7.19 -9.20
N ILE A 359 16.89 -6.24 -8.38
CA ILE A 359 17.73 -5.12 -7.93
C ILE A 359 18.94 -5.64 -7.14
N LYS A 360 18.73 -6.55 -6.19
CA LYS A 360 19.82 -7.15 -5.42
C LYS A 360 20.80 -7.94 -6.29
N PHE A 361 20.27 -8.66 -7.28
CA PHE A 361 21.10 -9.40 -8.23
C PHE A 361 21.97 -8.47 -9.09
N MET A 362 21.41 -7.38 -9.56
CA MET A 362 22.16 -6.35 -10.31
C MET A 362 23.22 -5.67 -9.44
N ILE A 363 22.91 -5.38 -8.18
CA ILE A 363 23.89 -4.84 -7.22
C ILE A 363 25.06 -5.82 -7.03
N CYS A 364 24.79 -7.12 -6.88
CA CYS A 364 25.84 -8.14 -6.78
C CYS A 364 26.68 -8.27 -8.06
N ALA A 365 26.11 -7.91 -9.21
CA ALA A 365 26.83 -7.92 -10.48
C ALA A 365 27.77 -6.73 -10.67
N ASP A 366 27.67 -5.70 -9.83
CA ASP A 366 28.64 -4.59 -9.81
C ASP A 366 30.05 -5.07 -9.40
N SER A 367 31.06 -4.23 -9.62
CA SER A 367 32.45 -4.52 -9.27
C SER A 367 32.73 -4.53 -7.74
N ARG A 368 31.80 -4.02 -6.95
CA ARG A 368 31.90 -3.89 -5.48
C ARG A 368 31.46 -5.16 -4.76
N LYS A 369 31.95 -5.34 -3.53
CA LYS A 369 31.47 -6.43 -2.65
C LYS A 369 30.20 -6.00 -1.94
N HIS A 370 29.13 -6.76 -2.12
CA HIS A 370 27.81 -6.54 -1.53
C HIS A 370 27.38 -7.75 -0.69
N PRO A 371 27.91 -7.92 0.52
CA PRO A 371 27.67 -9.13 1.31
C PRO A 371 26.21 -9.31 1.72
N ASN A 372 25.49 -8.23 2.00
CA ASN A 372 24.09 -8.32 2.44
C ASN A 372 23.18 -8.82 1.31
N GLU A 373 23.33 -8.27 0.11
CA GLU A 373 22.57 -8.65 -1.07
C GLU A 373 22.91 -10.08 -1.50
N TRP A 374 24.18 -10.44 -1.43
CA TRP A 374 24.64 -11.81 -1.71
C TRP A 374 24.02 -12.82 -0.74
N THR A 375 24.11 -12.56 0.56
CA THR A 375 23.51 -13.44 1.60
C THR A 375 22.00 -13.59 1.40
N PHE A 376 21.30 -12.50 1.07
CA PHE A 376 19.86 -12.58 0.77
C PHE A 376 19.55 -13.51 -0.41
N ILE A 377 20.34 -13.42 -1.49
CA ILE A 377 20.16 -14.28 -2.67
C ILE A 377 20.46 -15.75 -2.31
N GLU A 378 21.50 -16.00 -1.54
CA GLU A 378 21.85 -17.35 -1.06
C GLU A 378 20.76 -17.96 -0.21
N GLU A 379 20.26 -17.23 0.79
CA GLU A 379 19.17 -17.70 1.66
C GLU A 379 17.92 -18.03 0.84
N LEU A 380 17.58 -17.18 -0.14
CA LEU A 380 16.46 -17.42 -1.02
C LEU A 380 16.67 -18.69 -1.87
N LEU A 381 17.85 -18.91 -2.43
CA LEU A 381 18.18 -20.10 -3.21
C LEU A 381 18.13 -21.38 -2.36
N VAL A 382 18.71 -21.35 -1.15
CA VAL A 382 18.63 -22.46 -0.19
C VAL A 382 17.18 -22.87 0.05
N GLU A 383 16.32 -21.89 0.25
CA GLU A 383 14.89 -22.13 0.46
C GLU A 383 14.18 -22.65 -0.80
N LEU A 384 14.44 -22.04 -1.97
CA LEU A 384 13.80 -22.43 -3.24
C LEU A 384 14.23 -23.82 -3.73
N TRP A 385 15.48 -24.19 -3.48
CA TRP A 385 16.02 -25.48 -3.91
C TRP A 385 15.89 -26.55 -2.85
N GLY A 386 15.34 -26.21 -1.65
CA GLY A 386 15.09 -27.16 -0.58
C GLY A 386 16.37 -27.75 0.02
N ILE A 387 17.46 -26.99 0.00
CA ILE A 387 18.75 -27.43 0.54
C ILE A 387 18.66 -27.44 2.07
N SER A 388 18.60 -28.64 2.68
CA SER A 388 18.49 -28.78 4.14
C SER A 388 19.44 -29.85 4.68
N GLY A 389 20.34 -29.46 5.63
CA GLY A 389 21.12 -30.35 6.49
C GLY A 389 22.58 -30.56 6.13
N MET A 390 23.35 -31.08 7.09
CA MET A 390 24.82 -31.21 7.08
C MET A 390 25.44 -32.19 6.05
N ARG A 391 24.65 -32.88 5.26
CA ARG A 391 25.15 -33.78 4.20
C ARG A 391 25.27 -33.13 2.83
N GLU A 392 25.01 -31.81 2.74
CA GLU A 392 24.81 -31.10 1.46
C GLU A 392 25.91 -30.06 1.18
N ASN A 393 27.12 -30.19 1.74
CA ASN A 393 28.22 -29.30 1.41
C ASN A 393 28.47 -29.24 -0.11
N ASP A 394 28.42 -30.40 -0.77
CA ASP A 394 28.61 -30.47 -2.23
C ASP A 394 27.50 -29.73 -2.99
N THR A 395 26.24 -29.84 -2.50
CA THR A 395 25.08 -29.17 -3.12
C THR A 395 25.15 -27.66 -2.89
N PHE A 396 25.56 -27.23 -1.70
CA PHE A 396 25.74 -25.81 -1.40
C PHE A 396 26.89 -25.21 -2.22
N ASP A 397 28.02 -25.89 -2.34
CA ASP A 397 29.15 -25.46 -3.17
C ASP A 397 28.78 -25.42 -4.66
N GLU A 398 27.95 -26.34 -5.14
CA GLU A 398 27.42 -26.31 -6.49
C GLU A 398 26.48 -25.11 -6.70
N MET A 399 25.60 -24.83 -5.75
CA MET A 399 24.73 -23.65 -5.77
C MET A 399 25.54 -22.37 -5.86
N GLN A 400 26.58 -22.23 -5.02
CA GLN A 400 27.49 -21.08 -5.01
C GLN A 400 28.21 -20.90 -6.36
N ARG A 401 28.69 -21.98 -6.95
CA ARG A 401 29.31 -21.94 -8.29
C ARG A 401 28.33 -21.50 -9.37
N LYS A 402 27.11 -22.03 -9.36
CA LYS A 402 26.05 -21.64 -10.30
C LYS A 402 25.64 -20.17 -10.12
N LEU A 403 25.45 -19.73 -8.88
CA LEU A 403 25.15 -18.33 -8.56
C LEU A 403 26.24 -17.39 -9.10
N SER A 404 27.50 -17.71 -8.79
CA SER A 404 28.65 -16.92 -9.25
C SER A 404 28.74 -16.88 -10.78
N ALA A 405 28.40 -17.98 -11.46
CA ALA A 405 28.39 -18.04 -12.92
C ALA A 405 27.33 -17.10 -13.53
N VAL A 406 26.10 -17.13 -13.01
CA VAL A 406 25.01 -16.27 -13.51
C VAL A 406 25.27 -14.80 -13.16
N VAL A 407 25.74 -14.48 -11.95
CA VAL A 407 26.18 -13.12 -11.59
C VAL A 407 27.23 -12.60 -12.55
N ASN A 408 28.21 -13.44 -12.94
CA ASN A 408 29.24 -13.04 -13.92
C ASN A 408 28.66 -12.82 -15.34
N VAL A 409 27.65 -13.57 -15.74
CA VAL A 409 26.94 -13.31 -17.01
C VAL A 409 26.23 -11.97 -16.97
N VAL A 410 25.46 -11.72 -15.93
CA VAL A 410 24.79 -10.42 -15.73
C VAL A 410 25.80 -9.28 -15.67
N LYS A 411 26.92 -9.46 -14.95
CA LYS A 411 28.01 -8.47 -14.90
C LYS A 411 28.56 -8.12 -16.29
N LYS A 412 28.80 -9.12 -17.14
CA LYS A 412 29.27 -8.87 -18.52
C LYS A 412 28.23 -8.08 -19.33
N ASN A 413 26.95 -8.42 -19.16
CA ASN A 413 25.88 -7.73 -19.83
C ASN A 413 25.79 -6.26 -19.39
N ILE A 414 25.79 -5.98 -18.07
CA ILE A 414 25.68 -4.61 -17.55
C ILE A 414 26.91 -3.73 -17.81
N GLN A 415 28.07 -4.34 -18.12
CA GLN A 415 29.28 -3.59 -18.54
C GLN A 415 29.21 -3.08 -19.98
N GLN A 416 28.24 -3.55 -20.76
CA GLN A 416 27.98 -3.11 -22.13
C GLN A 416 26.77 -2.16 -22.09
N LYS A 417 26.69 -1.27 -23.10
CA LYS A 417 25.47 -0.47 -23.26
C LYS A 417 24.39 -1.37 -23.81
N LEU A 418 23.37 -1.67 -22.98
CA LEU A 418 22.28 -2.55 -23.33
C LEU A 418 21.23 -1.83 -24.19
N ASP A 419 20.69 -2.56 -25.16
CA ASP A 419 19.41 -2.28 -25.77
C ASP A 419 18.28 -3.03 -25.04
N THR A 420 17.05 -2.84 -25.49
CA THR A 420 15.86 -3.47 -24.90
C THR A 420 15.86 -4.99 -24.98
N GLU A 421 16.36 -5.57 -26.07
CA GLU A 421 16.41 -7.03 -26.26
C GLU A 421 17.44 -7.67 -25.31
N GLN A 422 18.60 -7.06 -25.19
CA GLN A 422 19.65 -7.49 -24.26
C GLN A 422 19.20 -7.35 -22.81
N TRP A 423 18.47 -6.28 -22.48
CA TRP A 423 17.89 -6.09 -21.16
C TRP A 423 16.86 -7.19 -20.84
N HIS A 424 15.93 -7.44 -21.77
CA HIS A 424 14.97 -8.55 -21.67
C HIS A 424 15.65 -9.90 -21.45
N SER A 425 16.68 -10.21 -22.26
CA SER A 425 17.46 -11.45 -22.13
C SER A 425 18.17 -11.55 -20.79
N THR A 426 18.66 -10.44 -20.25
CA THR A 426 19.34 -10.40 -18.93
C THR A 426 18.37 -10.71 -17.80
N LEU A 427 17.17 -10.15 -17.80
CA LEU A 427 16.13 -10.46 -16.81
C LEU A 427 15.69 -11.93 -16.90
N ASN A 428 15.46 -12.43 -18.11
CA ASN A 428 15.09 -13.83 -18.31
C ASN A 428 16.17 -14.79 -17.81
N SER A 429 17.45 -14.48 -17.96
CA SER A 429 18.52 -15.32 -17.44
C SER A 429 18.49 -15.44 -15.91
N ILE A 430 18.09 -14.37 -15.21
CA ILE A 430 17.90 -14.40 -13.75
C ILE A 430 16.65 -15.24 -13.40
N ILE A 431 15.53 -15.03 -14.11
CA ILE A 431 14.29 -15.77 -13.88
C ILE A 431 14.49 -17.27 -14.07
N ASP A 432 15.16 -17.65 -15.16
CA ASP A 432 15.43 -19.06 -15.49
C ASP A 432 16.34 -19.71 -14.45
N PHE A 433 17.32 -18.98 -13.93
CA PHE A 433 18.20 -19.46 -12.87
C PHE A 433 17.44 -19.82 -11.59
N PHE A 434 16.50 -18.98 -11.15
CA PHE A 434 15.67 -19.25 -9.98
C PHE A 434 14.57 -20.28 -10.28
N GLY A 435 14.10 -20.32 -11.52
CA GLY A 435 12.99 -21.16 -11.99
C GLY A 435 11.63 -20.56 -11.68
N ILE A 436 10.84 -20.30 -12.71
CA ILE A 436 9.49 -19.69 -12.58
C ILE A 436 8.61 -20.49 -11.61
N GLY A 437 8.70 -21.84 -11.67
CA GLY A 437 7.94 -22.73 -10.78
C GLY A 437 8.29 -22.50 -9.30
N ASN A 438 9.57 -22.38 -8.98
CA ASN A 438 10.07 -22.14 -7.63
C ASN A 438 9.66 -20.76 -7.14
N ILE A 439 9.81 -19.72 -7.96
CA ILE A 439 9.38 -18.35 -7.64
C ILE A 439 7.88 -18.34 -7.32
N LYS A 440 7.04 -18.96 -8.16
CA LYS A 440 5.60 -19.03 -7.95
C LYS A 440 5.22 -19.91 -6.74
N ALA A 441 6.02 -20.90 -6.39
CA ALA A 441 5.81 -21.70 -5.19
C ALA A 441 6.09 -20.90 -3.92
N LYS A 442 7.16 -20.12 -3.92
CA LYS A 442 7.56 -19.24 -2.80
C LYS A 442 6.62 -18.06 -2.62
N PHE A 443 6.20 -17.44 -3.72
CA PHE A 443 5.34 -16.26 -3.75
C PHE A 443 4.00 -16.60 -4.43
N PRO A 444 3.02 -17.14 -3.69
CA PRO A 444 1.77 -17.64 -4.28
C PRO A 444 0.97 -16.60 -5.06
N ALA A 445 1.14 -15.30 -4.78
CA ALA A 445 0.53 -14.22 -5.56
C ALA A 445 0.89 -14.31 -7.05
N TYR A 446 2.09 -14.76 -7.38
CA TYR A 446 2.55 -14.91 -8.77
C TYR A 446 1.94 -16.11 -9.53
N LYS A 447 1.19 -16.97 -8.85
CA LYS A 447 0.40 -18.04 -9.52
C LYS A 447 -0.85 -17.49 -10.20
N GLN A 448 -1.24 -16.25 -9.88
CA GLN A 448 -2.50 -15.67 -10.34
C GLN A 448 -2.38 -15.10 -11.76
N GLY A 449 -3.09 -15.71 -12.71
CA GLY A 449 -3.25 -15.21 -14.08
C GLY A 449 -1.96 -14.73 -14.71
N THR A 450 -2.01 -13.50 -15.19
CA THR A 450 -0.88 -12.78 -15.82
C THR A 450 -0.09 -11.92 -14.84
N TYR A 451 -0.42 -11.94 -13.54
CA TYR A 451 0.15 -11.00 -12.57
C TYR A 451 1.69 -11.01 -12.56
N PHE A 452 2.31 -12.19 -12.53
CA PHE A 452 3.77 -12.33 -12.58
C PHE A 452 4.38 -11.64 -13.81
N MET A 453 3.83 -11.90 -14.99
CA MET A 453 4.33 -11.29 -16.23
C MET A 453 4.07 -9.79 -16.28
N ASN A 454 2.95 -9.33 -15.74
CA ASN A 454 2.64 -7.90 -15.65
C ASN A 454 3.66 -7.16 -14.78
N VAL A 455 4.05 -7.73 -13.62
CA VAL A 455 5.09 -7.17 -12.75
C VAL A 455 6.44 -7.11 -13.48
N ILE A 456 6.83 -8.20 -14.17
CA ILE A 456 8.09 -8.25 -14.93
C ILE A 456 8.09 -7.21 -16.05
N ASN A 457 7.06 -7.19 -16.88
CA ASN A 457 6.96 -6.26 -18.01
C ASN A 457 6.98 -4.80 -17.54
N GLN A 458 6.30 -4.51 -16.44
CA GLN A 458 6.30 -3.17 -15.87
C GLN A 458 7.68 -2.79 -15.32
N PHE A 459 8.35 -3.70 -14.62
CA PHE A 459 9.71 -3.48 -14.13
C PHE A 459 10.68 -3.29 -15.29
N GLU A 460 10.61 -4.15 -16.30
CA GLU A 460 11.45 -4.08 -17.49
C GLU A 460 11.37 -2.72 -18.18
N SER A 461 10.13 -2.23 -18.39
CA SER A 461 9.90 -0.94 -19.03
C SER A 461 10.42 0.23 -18.17
N LEU A 462 9.95 0.33 -16.91
CA LEU A 462 10.29 1.46 -16.04
C LEU A 462 11.77 1.49 -15.67
N PHE A 463 12.39 0.33 -15.44
CA PHE A 463 13.82 0.30 -15.15
C PHE A 463 14.66 0.67 -16.37
N PHE A 464 14.26 0.25 -17.55
CA PHE A 464 14.97 0.63 -18.77
C PHE A 464 14.87 2.12 -19.07
N GLU A 465 13.72 2.75 -18.80
CA GLU A 465 13.58 4.21 -18.88
C GLU A 465 14.59 4.90 -17.94
N GLU A 466 14.72 4.40 -16.70
CA GLU A 466 15.69 4.92 -15.74
C GLU A 466 17.15 4.68 -16.17
N TYR A 467 17.43 3.54 -16.77
CA TYR A 467 18.74 3.23 -17.32
C TYR A 467 19.15 4.17 -18.45
N VAL A 468 18.22 4.48 -19.36
CA VAL A 468 18.43 5.46 -20.43
C VAL A 468 18.64 6.87 -19.84
N ALA A 469 17.81 7.27 -18.88
CA ALA A 469 17.94 8.57 -18.19
C ALA A 469 19.27 8.69 -17.42
N ALA A 470 19.78 7.58 -16.90
CA ALA A 470 21.10 7.50 -16.24
C ALA A 470 22.28 7.37 -17.24
N HIS A 471 22.06 7.60 -18.54
CA HIS A 471 23.08 7.47 -19.59
C HIS A 471 23.81 6.11 -19.61
N GLY A 472 23.13 5.05 -19.19
CA GLY A 472 23.69 3.70 -19.12
C GLY A 472 24.52 3.41 -17.87
N VAL A 473 24.48 4.26 -16.86
CA VAL A 473 25.15 4.06 -15.56
C VAL A 473 24.25 3.27 -14.62
N TRP A 474 24.60 2.02 -14.35
CA TRP A 474 23.74 1.08 -13.62
C TRP A 474 23.42 1.50 -12.19
N ASN A 475 24.43 1.90 -11.40
CA ASN A 475 24.18 2.32 -10.03
C ASN A 475 23.24 3.52 -9.97
N LEU A 476 23.43 4.49 -10.87
CA LEU A 476 22.54 5.64 -10.96
C LEU A 476 21.14 5.23 -11.41
N ALA A 477 21.02 4.26 -12.33
CA ALA A 477 19.71 3.72 -12.74
C ALA A 477 18.97 3.04 -11.58
N ILE A 478 19.68 2.27 -10.75
CA ILE A 478 19.12 1.64 -9.55
C ILE A 478 18.69 2.69 -8.53
N GLU A 479 19.53 3.68 -8.25
CA GLU A 479 19.20 4.79 -7.34
C GLU A 479 18.01 5.60 -7.85
N ASN A 480 17.98 5.90 -9.15
CA ASN A 480 16.86 6.57 -9.79
C ASN A 480 15.58 5.75 -9.70
N PHE A 481 15.64 4.44 -9.98
CA PHE A 481 14.48 3.56 -9.89
C PHE A 481 13.98 3.44 -8.44
N ARG A 482 14.84 3.42 -7.45
CA ARG A 482 14.48 3.49 -6.03
C ARG A 482 13.91 4.85 -5.61
N GLY A 483 14.27 5.91 -6.31
CA GLY A 483 13.86 7.28 -6.00
C GLY A 483 14.75 7.97 -4.97
N ASP A 484 15.97 7.46 -4.74
CA ASP A 484 16.87 7.91 -3.68
C ASP A 484 17.23 9.40 -3.80
N HIS A 485 17.27 9.93 -5.03
CA HIS A 485 17.64 11.33 -5.33
C HIS A 485 16.49 12.15 -5.94
N SER A 486 15.26 11.73 -5.79
CA SER A 486 14.11 12.43 -6.36
C SER A 486 13.11 12.88 -5.31
N VAL A 487 12.43 13.98 -5.58
CA VAL A 487 11.28 14.46 -4.81
C VAL A 487 10.06 13.62 -5.23
N PRO A 488 9.51 12.75 -4.36
CA PRO A 488 8.34 11.95 -4.69
C PRO A 488 7.08 12.79 -4.80
N ILE A 489 6.29 12.51 -5.84
CA ILE A 489 4.98 13.12 -6.09
C ILE A 489 3.92 12.02 -6.08
N MET A 490 2.91 12.15 -5.22
CA MET A 490 1.88 11.12 -5.11
C MET A 490 0.54 11.66 -4.64
N THR A 491 -0.47 10.82 -4.71
CA THR A 491 -1.75 11.15 -4.07
C THR A 491 -1.67 10.94 -2.55
N ILE A 492 -2.52 11.67 -1.81
CA ILE A 492 -2.61 11.53 -0.35
C ILE A 492 -2.90 10.07 0.04
N HIS A 493 -3.72 9.35 -0.72
CA HIS A 493 -4.00 7.93 -0.48
C HIS A 493 -2.76 7.05 -0.55
N LYS A 494 -1.84 7.34 -1.48
CA LYS A 494 -0.57 6.61 -1.63
C LYS A 494 0.44 6.96 -0.52
N SER A 495 0.35 8.17 0.05
CA SER A 495 1.25 8.61 1.13
C SER A 495 0.92 7.99 2.49
N LYS A 496 -0.21 7.29 2.64
CA LYS A 496 -0.62 6.71 3.91
C LYS A 496 0.39 5.66 4.39
N GLY A 497 0.88 5.82 5.63
CA GLY A 497 1.96 5.00 6.20
C GLY A 497 3.36 5.58 6.01
N LEU A 498 3.54 6.55 5.10
CA LEU A 498 4.81 7.22 4.85
C LEU A 498 4.94 8.49 5.71
N GLU A 499 6.17 9.03 5.77
CA GLU A 499 6.48 10.26 6.49
C GLU A 499 7.67 10.98 5.85
N TYR A 500 7.63 12.31 5.81
CA TYR A 500 8.60 13.15 5.12
C TYR A 500 9.04 14.31 6.00
N ASN A 501 10.24 14.82 5.81
CA ASN A 501 10.70 16.01 6.50
C ASN A 501 9.83 17.24 6.13
N ALA A 502 9.59 17.41 4.82
CA ALA A 502 8.76 18.47 4.29
C ALA A 502 7.66 17.93 3.37
N VAL A 503 6.45 18.46 3.51
CA VAL A 503 5.30 18.10 2.67
C VAL A 503 4.75 19.34 1.99
N TYR A 504 4.54 19.25 0.67
CA TYR A 504 3.82 20.23 -0.13
C TYR A 504 2.48 19.65 -0.54
N PHE A 505 1.41 20.15 0.03
CA PHE A 505 0.07 19.76 -0.40
C PHE A 505 -0.44 20.74 -1.45
N ILE A 506 -0.33 20.36 -2.72
CA ILE A 506 -0.70 21.19 -3.86
C ILE A 506 -2.16 20.96 -4.27
N GLY A 507 -2.78 21.99 -4.84
CA GLY A 507 -4.16 21.93 -5.32
C GLY A 507 -5.20 21.93 -4.21
N LEU A 508 -5.06 22.83 -3.21
CA LEU A 508 -6.12 23.07 -2.22
C LEU A 508 -7.25 23.88 -2.88
N GLU A 509 -8.03 23.23 -3.74
CA GLU A 509 -8.99 23.83 -4.67
C GLU A 509 -10.30 23.03 -4.71
N ASP A 510 -11.42 23.72 -4.97
CA ASP A 510 -12.74 23.10 -5.10
C ASP A 510 -12.77 22.01 -6.19
N SER A 511 -11.99 22.16 -7.27
CA SER A 511 -11.88 21.17 -8.34
C SER A 511 -11.25 19.86 -7.89
N ALA A 512 -10.30 19.89 -6.95
CA ALA A 512 -9.73 18.70 -6.33
C ALA A 512 -10.67 18.09 -5.30
N PHE A 513 -11.44 18.92 -4.59
CA PHE A 513 -12.39 18.55 -3.56
C PHE A 513 -13.85 18.60 -4.07
N TRP A 514 -14.07 18.21 -5.32
CA TRP A 514 -15.36 18.34 -6.03
C TRP A 514 -16.56 17.73 -5.29
N ASN A 515 -16.33 16.75 -4.42
CA ASN A 515 -17.38 16.07 -3.66
C ASN A 515 -17.46 16.51 -2.18
N PHE A 516 -16.75 17.55 -1.80
CA PHE A 516 -16.66 18.00 -0.40
C PHE A 516 -18.03 18.25 0.25
N ARG A 517 -18.97 18.81 -0.51
CA ARG A 517 -20.34 19.07 0.01
C ARG A 517 -21.10 17.80 0.38
N ASN A 518 -20.85 16.69 -0.30
CA ASN A 518 -21.52 15.41 -0.06
C ASN A 518 -20.73 14.52 0.91
N GLN A 519 -19.39 14.65 0.94
CA GLN A 519 -18.49 13.81 1.72
C GLN A 519 -17.46 14.62 2.53
N PRO A 520 -17.89 15.61 3.33
CA PRO A 520 -16.96 16.49 4.04
C PRO A 520 -16.07 15.75 5.04
N ASP A 521 -16.60 14.72 5.70
CA ASP A 521 -15.85 13.95 6.72
C ASP A 521 -14.62 13.23 6.11
N GLU A 522 -14.77 12.65 4.90
CA GLU A 522 -13.66 11.98 4.22
C GLU A 522 -12.60 12.98 3.74
N ASP A 523 -13.04 14.11 3.23
CA ASP A 523 -12.15 15.16 2.75
C ASP A 523 -11.38 15.85 3.89
N ARG A 524 -12.01 16.02 5.07
CA ARG A 524 -11.34 16.46 6.29
C ARG A 524 -10.28 15.47 6.75
N CYS A 525 -10.61 14.17 6.73
CA CYS A 525 -9.62 13.12 7.00
C CYS A 525 -8.49 13.15 5.97
N THR A 526 -8.78 13.40 4.69
CA THR A 526 -7.78 13.51 3.64
C THR A 526 -6.81 14.66 3.90
N PHE A 527 -7.32 15.84 4.26
CA PHE A 527 -6.50 16.99 4.66
C PHE A 527 -5.67 16.66 5.90
N PHE A 528 -6.26 16.03 6.91
CA PHE A 528 -5.54 15.61 8.12
C PHE A 528 -4.43 14.59 7.80
N VAL A 529 -4.68 13.63 6.91
CA VAL A 529 -3.65 12.66 6.50
C VAL A 529 -2.47 13.38 5.84
N ALA A 530 -2.71 14.30 4.90
CA ALA A 530 -1.65 15.06 4.25
C ALA A 530 -0.78 15.82 5.27
N LEU A 531 -1.42 16.55 6.19
CA LEU A 531 -0.75 17.25 7.29
C LEU A 531 0.07 16.31 8.17
N SER A 532 -0.47 15.13 8.50
CA SER A 532 0.17 14.16 9.39
C SER A 532 1.36 13.42 8.75
N ARG A 533 1.65 13.63 7.47
CA ARG A 533 2.85 13.07 6.81
C ARG A 533 4.10 13.89 7.09
N ALA A 534 3.96 15.15 7.48
CA ALA A 534 5.06 16.07 7.70
C ALA A 534 5.71 15.89 9.08
N LYS A 535 7.06 15.90 9.10
CA LYS A 535 7.87 15.94 10.32
C LYS A 535 8.14 17.39 10.73
N ALA A 536 8.78 18.18 9.86
CA ALA A 536 9.25 19.53 10.17
C ALA A 536 8.45 20.65 9.49
N SER A 537 7.93 20.43 8.26
CA SER A 537 7.22 21.50 7.56
C SER A 537 6.11 21.00 6.66
N VAL A 538 5.03 21.81 6.56
CA VAL A 538 3.95 21.61 5.59
C VAL A 538 3.63 22.91 4.89
N THR A 539 3.56 22.87 3.55
CA THR A 539 3.16 23.98 2.70
C THR A 539 1.92 23.59 1.90
N PHE A 540 0.86 24.36 2.03
CA PHE A 540 -0.36 24.23 1.25
C PHE A 540 -0.33 25.20 0.10
N THR A 541 -0.86 24.80 -1.09
CA THR A 541 -0.93 25.73 -2.21
C THR A 541 -2.35 25.87 -2.75
N PHE A 542 -2.70 27.09 -3.13
CA PHE A 542 -3.87 27.44 -3.91
C PHE A 542 -3.45 28.19 -5.15
N CYS A 543 -3.87 27.72 -6.32
CA CYS A 543 -3.60 28.34 -7.61
C CYS A 543 -4.91 28.88 -8.19
N LYS A 544 -4.99 30.17 -8.52
CA LYS A 544 -6.21 30.79 -9.05
C LYS A 544 -6.55 30.35 -10.47
N LYS A 545 -5.55 30.04 -11.28
CA LYS A 545 -5.74 29.64 -12.68
C LYS A 545 -4.82 28.49 -13.05
N ARG A 546 -5.42 27.38 -13.53
CA ARG A 546 -4.70 26.22 -14.08
C ARG A 546 -5.12 26.00 -15.53
N THR A 547 -4.14 26.02 -16.44
CA THR A 547 -4.36 25.70 -17.85
C THR A 547 -4.50 24.18 -18.01
N GLY A 548 -5.32 23.74 -18.97
CA GLY A 548 -5.55 22.30 -19.22
C GLY A 548 -6.62 21.62 -18.35
N MET A 549 -7.13 22.27 -17.33
CA MET A 549 -8.25 21.75 -16.55
C MET A 549 -9.61 22.12 -17.15
N LYS A 550 -10.63 21.28 -16.91
CA LYS A 550 -12.02 21.56 -17.34
C LYS A 550 -12.53 22.91 -16.84
N CYS A 551 -12.14 23.32 -15.64
CA CYS A 551 -12.41 24.63 -15.05
C CYS A 551 -11.06 25.33 -14.80
N PRO A 552 -10.58 26.18 -15.71
CA PRO A 552 -9.28 26.86 -15.52
C PRO A 552 -9.24 27.78 -14.31
N MET A 553 -10.33 28.51 -14.03
CA MET A 553 -10.44 29.38 -12.86
C MET A 553 -10.80 28.60 -11.62
N GLN A 554 -9.88 28.51 -10.68
CA GLN A 554 -10.05 27.76 -9.45
C GLN A 554 -10.70 28.59 -8.34
N ARG A 555 -11.44 27.92 -7.48
CA ARG A 555 -12.11 28.48 -6.31
C ARG A 555 -11.82 27.60 -5.08
N HIS A 556 -12.09 28.13 -3.91
CA HIS A 556 -11.99 27.39 -2.64
C HIS A 556 -13.24 27.56 -1.74
N ASN A 557 -14.38 27.99 -2.34
CA ASN A 557 -15.59 28.30 -1.58
C ASN A 557 -16.17 27.07 -0.85
N ALA A 558 -16.08 25.88 -1.46
CA ALA A 558 -16.58 24.65 -0.85
C ALA A 558 -15.71 24.21 0.33
N ILE A 559 -14.41 24.45 0.25
CA ILE A 559 -13.40 24.05 1.25
C ILE A 559 -12.89 25.22 2.08
N ASN A 560 -13.69 26.31 2.18
CA ASN A 560 -13.26 27.53 2.87
C ASN A 560 -12.84 27.29 4.33
N GLU A 561 -13.39 26.28 4.99
CA GLU A 561 -13.01 25.92 6.34
C GLU A 561 -11.51 25.62 6.53
N PHE A 562 -10.83 25.08 5.48
CA PHE A 562 -9.39 24.85 5.52
C PHE A 562 -8.61 26.17 5.41
N PHE A 563 -9.10 27.12 4.62
CA PHE A 563 -8.52 28.44 4.52
C PHE A 563 -8.73 29.25 5.81
N ASP A 564 -9.93 29.19 6.38
CA ASP A 564 -10.23 29.83 7.66
C ASP A 564 -9.33 29.30 8.78
N LEU A 565 -9.03 27.99 8.76
CA LEU A 565 -8.11 27.38 9.71
C LEU A 565 -6.66 27.86 9.48
N LEU A 566 -6.16 27.78 8.24
CA LEU A 566 -4.77 28.11 7.91
C LEU A 566 -4.47 29.59 8.08
N GLN A 567 -5.45 30.48 7.86
CA GLN A 567 -5.29 31.93 7.98
C GLN A 567 -5.50 32.47 9.39
N ARG A 568 -5.81 31.61 10.37
CA ARG A 568 -5.86 32.02 11.79
C ARG A 568 -4.50 32.59 12.22
N PRO A 569 -4.46 33.68 13.01
CA PRO A 569 -3.22 34.24 13.50
C PRO A 569 -2.34 33.18 14.21
N GLY A 570 -1.07 33.13 13.83
CA GLY A 570 -0.09 32.20 14.41
C GLY A 570 -0.11 30.78 13.85
N ILE A 571 -1.03 30.41 12.94
CA ILE A 571 -1.08 29.08 12.34
C ILE A 571 -0.11 29.01 11.14
N ALA A 572 -0.44 29.63 10.02
CA ALA A 572 0.37 29.54 8.81
C ALA A 572 0.89 30.90 8.34
N GLU A 573 2.07 30.90 7.76
CA GLU A 573 2.60 32.04 7.02
C GLU A 573 1.94 32.09 5.63
N VAL A 574 1.20 33.16 5.33
CA VAL A 574 0.50 33.32 4.04
C VAL A 574 1.38 34.11 3.08
N LYS A 575 1.78 33.48 1.97
CA LYS A 575 2.57 34.09 0.89
C LYS A 575 1.74 34.21 -0.38
N ARG A 576 1.73 35.38 -1.01
CA ARG A 576 0.99 35.66 -2.25
C ARG A 576 1.95 35.92 -3.40
N PHE A 577 1.73 35.19 -4.50
CA PHE A 577 2.55 35.27 -5.73
C PHE A 577 1.65 35.76 -6.86
N GLN A 578 1.88 36.99 -7.28
CA GLN A 578 1.04 37.72 -8.26
C GLN A 578 1.85 38.07 -9.51
N ASN A 579 1.18 38.11 -10.66
CA ASN A 579 1.75 38.68 -11.85
C ASN A 579 2.00 40.19 -11.59
N ARG A 580 3.23 40.63 -11.83
CA ARG A 580 3.58 42.07 -11.80
C ARG A 580 3.01 42.78 -12.99
#